data_4f973a1fedf9cbca2463a8b098547ee6
#
_entry.id   4f973a1fedf9cbca2463a8b098547ee6
#
_cell.length_a   1.000
_cell.length_b   1.000
_cell.length_c   1.000
_cell.angle_alpha   90.00
_cell.angle_beta   90.00
_cell.angle_gamma   90.00
#
_symmetry.space_group_name_H-M   'P 1'
#
loop_
_entity.id
_entity.type
_entity.pdbx_description
1 polymer ?
#
loop_
_entity_poly.entity_id
_entity_poly.type
_entity_poly.pdbx_seq_one_letter_code
_entity_poly.pdbx_strand_id
1 'polypeptide(L)'
;MSITVRDLRASKERGERFVMLTAYDFPTARILDEAGVPVILVGDSLAQNVLGYETTLPVTMDEMLHHTRAVARGAKNALIVGDMPFLSYQTSVEEGIRNAGRFLKEGGAHAVKLEGPVLDLAGALVERGIPVMGHLGLTPQSVHAMGGYRVQGRSEEDARRILDEAQSLEKSGIFSLVLEGIPAALAGEITDAVSVPTIGIGAGAHCDAQVLVLTDLLGLGFGKYPKFAKPYADLRTAITDAVSTFREEVVSGTFPDEAHSYT
;
A
#
# COMPACT_ATOMS: atom_id res chain seq x y z
N MET A 1 13.34 16.86 6.15
CA MET A 1 12.35 16.66 7.25
C MET A 1 11.48 15.48 6.87
N SER A 2 11.17 14.62 7.81
CA SER A 2 10.28 13.47 7.55
C SER A 2 8.84 13.95 7.31
N ILE A 3 8.18 13.32 6.36
CA ILE A 3 6.76 13.58 6.02
C ILE A 3 5.87 13.05 7.17
N THR A 4 4.87 13.81 7.52
CA THR A 4 3.89 13.49 8.56
C THR A 4 2.47 13.42 8.02
N VAL A 5 1.54 12.87 8.80
CA VAL A 5 0.11 12.86 8.44
C VAL A 5 -0.47 14.27 8.25
N ARG A 6 0.11 15.30 8.91
CA ARG A 6 -0.30 16.69 8.76
C ARG A 6 0.12 17.27 7.41
N ASP A 7 1.29 16.88 6.91
CA ASP A 7 1.79 17.35 5.62
C ASP A 7 0.89 16.85 4.48
N LEU A 8 0.37 15.60 4.58
CA LEU A 8 -0.56 15.08 3.59
C LEU A 8 -1.90 15.83 3.59
N ARG A 9 -2.44 16.16 4.76
CA ARG A 9 -3.65 17.02 4.85
C ARG A 9 -3.42 18.38 4.24
N ALA A 10 -2.30 19.01 4.58
CA ALA A 10 -1.91 20.30 4.02
C ALA A 10 -1.72 20.26 2.49
N SER A 11 -1.27 19.13 1.91
CA SER A 11 -1.20 18.95 0.45
C SER A 11 -2.58 19.02 -0.19
N LYS A 12 -3.60 18.37 0.37
CA LYS A 12 -4.99 18.47 -0.11
C LYS A 12 -5.50 19.91 -0.04
N GLU A 13 -5.29 20.60 1.09
CA GLU A 13 -5.71 21.99 1.27
C GLU A 13 -5.09 22.94 0.22
N ARG A 14 -3.86 22.64 -0.23
CA ARG A 14 -3.16 23.39 -1.29
C ARG A 14 -3.47 22.91 -2.71
N GLY A 15 -4.25 21.83 -2.87
CA GLY A 15 -4.49 21.21 -4.17
C GLY A 15 -3.25 20.53 -4.77
N GLU A 16 -2.27 20.18 -3.94
CA GLU A 16 -1.04 19.51 -4.34
C GLU A 16 -1.22 17.99 -4.35
N ARG A 17 -0.98 17.38 -5.49
CA ARG A 17 -1.05 15.91 -5.61
C ARG A 17 0.23 15.26 -5.11
N PHE A 18 0.09 14.06 -4.55
CA PHE A 18 1.22 13.24 -4.13
C PHE A 18 1.08 11.78 -4.61
N VAL A 19 2.15 11.02 -4.42
CA VAL A 19 2.23 9.61 -4.79
C VAL A 19 2.42 8.75 -3.55
N MET A 20 1.81 7.58 -3.54
CA MET A 20 2.09 6.50 -2.62
C MET A 20 2.58 5.28 -3.41
N LEU A 21 3.57 4.56 -2.93
CA LEU A 21 4.02 3.30 -3.50
C LEU A 21 4.15 2.23 -2.42
N THR A 22 3.97 0.97 -2.78
CA THR A 22 4.30 -0.11 -1.85
C THR A 22 5.80 -0.36 -1.82
N ALA A 23 6.32 -0.80 -0.67
CA ALA A 23 7.64 -1.39 -0.56
C ALA A 23 7.61 -2.52 0.48
N TYR A 24 8.53 -3.49 0.33
CA TYR A 24 8.52 -4.69 1.14
C TYR A 24 9.90 -5.04 1.72
N ASP A 25 10.94 -4.30 1.37
CA ASP A 25 12.32 -4.55 1.79
C ASP A 25 13.12 -3.26 1.94
N PHE A 26 14.32 -3.39 2.50
CA PHE A 26 15.21 -2.28 2.77
C PHE A 26 15.70 -1.55 1.48
N PRO A 27 16.24 -2.25 0.45
CA PRO A 27 16.80 -1.55 -0.71
C PRO A 27 15.75 -0.81 -1.51
N THR A 28 14.56 -1.41 -1.73
CA THR A 28 13.48 -0.74 -2.46
C THR A 28 12.92 0.45 -1.68
N ALA A 29 12.72 0.32 -0.36
CA ALA A 29 12.29 1.43 0.48
C ALA A 29 13.28 2.60 0.43
N ARG A 30 14.58 2.31 0.45
CA ARG A 30 15.61 3.34 0.34
C ARG A 30 15.59 4.06 -1.00
N ILE A 31 15.44 3.33 -2.10
CA ILE A 31 15.32 3.91 -3.45
C ILE A 31 14.09 4.82 -3.53
N LEU A 32 12.94 4.40 -3.01
CA LEU A 32 11.72 5.21 -3.01
C LEU A 32 11.88 6.48 -2.17
N ASP A 33 12.50 6.39 -1.01
CA ASP A 33 12.76 7.53 -0.12
C ASP A 33 13.71 8.54 -0.78
N GLU A 34 14.79 8.07 -1.40
CA GLU A 34 15.75 8.89 -2.15
C GLU A 34 15.12 9.50 -3.43
N ALA A 35 14.15 8.82 -4.04
CA ALA A 35 13.35 9.34 -5.16
C ALA A 35 12.27 10.36 -4.73
N GLY A 36 12.13 10.62 -3.43
CA GLY A 36 11.20 11.61 -2.90
C GLY A 36 9.74 11.15 -2.82
N VAL A 37 9.49 9.84 -2.76
CA VAL A 37 8.14 9.29 -2.53
C VAL A 37 7.70 9.63 -1.11
N PRO A 38 6.63 10.43 -0.93
CA PRO A 38 6.27 10.94 0.39
C PRO A 38 5.59 9.88 1.29
N VAL A 39 4.95 8.86 0.70
CA VAL A 39 4.24 7.82 1.45
C VAL A 39 4.63 6.44 0.94
N ILE A 40 5.08 5.58 1.84
CA ILE A 40 5.40 4.18 1.55
C ILE A 40 4.43 3.29 2.32
N LEU A 41 3.72 2.43 1.59
CA LEU A 41 2.82 1.43 2.15
C LEU A 41 3.53 0.07 2.22
N VAL A 42 3.60 -0.51 3.41
CA VAL A 42 3.90 -1.93 3.54
C VAL A 42 2.57 -2.68 3.44
N GLY A 43 2.14 -2.90 2.20
CA GLY A 43 0.83 -3.48 1.90
C GLY A 43 0.77 -4.98 2.15
N ASP A 44 -0.39 -5.50 2.55
CA ASP A 44 -0.64 -6.94 2.66
C ASP A 44 -0.57 -7.65 1.29
N SER A 45 -0.59 -6.88 0.19
CA SER A 45 -0.24 -7.33 -1.16
C SER A 45 1.14 -7.99 -1.27
N LEU A 46 2.02 -7.84 -0.25
CA LEU A 46 3.27 -8.61 -0.14
C LEU A 46 3.00 -10.12 -0.17
N ALA A 47 1.85 -10.57 0.32
CA ALA A 47 1.43 -11.96 0.28
C ALA A 47 1.53 -12.52 -1.15
N GLN A 48 0.97 -11.81 -2.11
CA GLN A 48 0.96 -12.22 -3.52
C GLN A 48 2.28 -11.88 -4.23
N ASN A 49 2.80 -10.68 -4.01
CA ASN A 49 3.90 -10.11 -4.80
C ASN A 49 5.29 -10.52 -4.31
N VAL A 50 5.43 -10.96 -3.06
CA VAL A 50 6.71 -11.33 -2.44
C VAL A 50 6.70 -12.77 -1.94
N LEU A 51 5.62 -13.19 -1.28
CA LEU A 51 5.54 -14.52 -0.66
C LEU A 51 4.93 -15.57 -1.59
N GLY A 52 4.30 -15.15 -2.72
CA GLY A 52 3.75 -16.06 -3.73
C GLY A 52 2.43 -16.73 -3.34
N TYR A 53 1.70 -16.18 -2.36
CA TYR A 53 0.35 -16.64 -2.03
C TYR A 53 -0.65 -16.24 -3.12
N GLU A 54 -1.75 -16.96 -3.24
CA GLU A 54 -2.80 -16.67 -4.22
C GLU A 54 -3.64 -15.42 -3.86
N THR A 55 -3.76 -15.13 -2.57
CA THR A 55 -4.52 -13.98 -2.03
C THR A 55 -3.75 -13.29 -0.92
N THR A 56 -4.26 -12.17 -0.42
CA THR A 56 -3.68 -11.47 0.74
C THR A 56 -4.02 -12.15 2.08
N LEU A 57 -5.00 -13.04 2.11
CA LEU A 57 -5.54 -13.62 3.35
C LEU A 57 -4.54 -14.41 4.21
N PRO A 58 -3.59 -15.18 3.63
CA PRO A 58 -2.69 -16.01 4.44
C PRO A 58 -1.62 -15.23 5.20
N VAL A 59 -1.32 -13.99 4.80
CA VAL A 59 -0.21 -13.24 5.42
C VAL A 59 -0.48 -12.96 6.89
N THR A 60 0.51 -13.22 7.72
CA THR A 60 0.43 -13.09 9.17
C THR A 60 0.91 -11.72 9.66
N MET A 61 0.54 -11.36 10.90
CA MET A 61 1.07 -10.18 11.57
C MET A 61 2.61 -10.19 11.67
N ASP A 62 3.22 -11.34 11.90
CA ASP A 62 4.67 -11.42 12.07
C ASP A 62 5.41 -11.24 10.75
N GLU A 63 4.88 -11.75 9.64
CA GLU A 63 5.38 -11.47 8.29
C GLU A 63 5.25 -9.98 7.96
N MET A 64 4.08 -9.38 8.21
CA MET A 64 3.89 -7.94 8.00
C MET A 64 4.88 -7.11 8.81
N LEU A 65 5.10 -7.44 10.08
CA LEU A 65 6.08 -6.76 10.94
C LEU A 65 7.51 -6.98 10.47
N HIS A 66 7.84 -8.18 9.96
CA HIS A 66 9.17 -8.46 9.40
C HIS A 66 9.50 -7.49 8.25
N HIS A 67 8.58 -7.38 7.29
CA HIS A 67 8.73 -6.49 6.14
C HIS A 67 8.68 -5.01 6.55
N THR A 68 7.78 -4.63 7.47
CA THR A 68 7.67 -3.25 7.96
C THR A 68 8.99 -2.79 8.60
N ARG A 69 9.63 -3.63 9.41
CA ARG A 69 10.97 -3.33 9.98
C ARG A 69 12.04 -3.13 8.92
N ALA A 70 12.00 -3.89 7.83
CA ALA A 70 12.96 -3.74 6.74
C ALA A 70 12.76 -2.40 6.02
N VAL A 71 11.52 -2.05 5.70
CA VAL A 71 11.13 -0.78 5.07
C VAL A 71 11.50 0.40 5.96
N ALA A 72 11.19 0.34 7.27
CA ALA A 72 11.47 1.41 8.23
C ALA A 72 12.98 1.71 8.37
N ARG A 73 13.84 0.72 8.18
CA ARG A 73 15.28 0.95 8.13
C ARG A 73 15.74 1.62 6.83
N GLY A 74 15.03 1.39 5.72
CA GLY A 74 15.35 1.93 4.41
C GLY A 74 14.91 3.39 4.23
N ALA A 75 13.68 3.70 4.61
CA ALA A 75 13.09 5.03 4.45
C ALA A 75 13.31 5.89 5.71
N LYS A 76 13.73 7.15 5.50
CA LYS A 76 14.01 8.10 6.59
C LYS A 76 13.13 9.34 6.53
N ASN A 77 12.62 9.67 5.35
CA ASN A 77 11.84 10.89 5.10
C ASN A 77 10.38 10.56 4.83
N ALA A 78 10.08 9.45 4.16
CA ALA A 78 8.72 9.05 3.83
C ALA A 78 7.89 8.67 5.06
N LEU A 79 6.59 8.95 5.00
CA LEU A 79 5.60 8.41 5.95
C LEU A 79 5.40 6.92 5.66
N ILE A 80 5.68 6.07 6.64
CA ILE A 80 5.52 4.62 6.52
C ILE A 80 4.17 4.21 7.09
N VAL A 81 3.35 3.55 6.27
CA VAL A 81 2.04 3.01 6.67
C VAL A 81 2.12 1.50 6.65
N GLY A 82 1.81 0.86 7.77
CA GLY A 82 1.69 -0.61 7.87
C GLY A 82 0.27 -1.06 7.62
N ASP A 83 0.09 -2.02 6.72
CA ASP A 83 -1.22 -2.58 6.40
C ASP A 83 -1.58 -3.70 7.38
N MET A 84 -2.68 -3.57 8.09
CA MET A 84 -3.11 -4.59 9.03
C MET A 84 -3.71 -5.79 8.29
N PRO A 85 -3.11 -7.00 8.40
CA PRO A 85 -3.54 -8.15 7.64
C PRO A 85 -4.89 -8.70 8.12
N PHE A 86 -5.52 -9.52 7.29
CA PHE A 86 -6.79 -10.18 7.61
C PHE A 86 -6.72 -10.91 8.96
N LEU A 87 -7.79 -10.82 9.74
CA LEU A 87 -7.96 -11.34 11.11
C LEU A 87 -7.07 -10.73 12.18
N SER A 88 -6.27 -9.71 11.86
CA SER A 88 -5.49 -9.01 12.89
C SER A 88 -6.31 -7.93 13.63
N TYR A 89 -7.51 -7.59 13.15
CA TYR A 89 -8.35 -6.53 13.72
C TYR A 89 -9.86 -6.79 13.64
N GLN A 90 -10.30 -7.85 12.96
CA GLN A 90 -11.71 -8.16 12.79
C GLN A 90 -12.32 -8.90 13.99
N THR A 91 -11.49 -9.45 14.87
CA THR A 91 -11.94 -10.27 16.01
C THR A 91 -12.44 -9.43 17.19
N SER A 92 -11.74 -8.35 17.53
CA SER A 92 -12.13 -7.39 18.56
C SER A 92 -11.37 -6.07 18.44
N VAL A 93 -11.93 -5.00 19.01
CA VAL A 93 -11.26 -3.68 19.06
C VAL A 93 -9.94 -3.75 19.84
N GLU A 94 -9.90 -4.51 20.95
CA GLU A 94 -8.70 -4.68 21.79
C GLU A 94 -7.56 -5.34 21.03
N GLU A 95 -7.87 -6.37 20.24
CA GLU A 95 -6.87 -7.06 19.41
C GLU A 95 -6.39 -6.14 18.29
N GLY A 96 -7.29 -5.42 17.64
CA GLY A 96 -6.94 -4.41 16.64
C GLY A 96 -6.00 -3.33 17.20
N ILE A 97 -6.28 -2.80 18.37
CA ILE A 97 -5.42 -1.82 19.05
C ILE A 97 -4.04 -2.42 19.35
N ARG A 98 -3.99 -3.65 19.86
CA ARG A 98 -2.72 -4.33 20.17
C ARG A 98 -1.87 -4.53 18.93
N ASN A 99 -2.47 -5.03 17.85
CA ASN A 99 -1.78 -5.29 16.59
C ASN A 99 -1.36 -3.99 15.88
N ALA A 100 -2.20 -2.96 15.87
CA ALA A 100 -1.81 -1.63 15.37
C ALA A 100 -0.63 -1.05 16.16
N GLY A 101 -0.66 -1.17 17.48
CA GLY A 101 0.46 -0.77 18.35
C GLY A 101 1.77 -1.49 18.05
N ARG A 102 1.72 -2.77 17.64
CA ARG A 102 2.90 -3.53 17.20
C ARG A 102 3.52 -2.94 15.92
N PHE A 103 2.72 -2.47 14.96
CA PHE A 103 3.26 -1.81 13.76
C PHE A 103 4.09 -0.59 14.09
N LEU A 104 3.64 0.25 15.02
CA LEU A 104 4.38 1.44 15.43
C LEU A 104 5.59 1.07 16.29
N LYS A 105 5.37 0.23 17.31
CA LYS A 105 6.35 -0.06 18.35
C LYS A 105 7.44 -1.03 17.92
N GLU A 106 7.08 -2.08 17.17
CA GLU A 106 7.97 -3.14 16.71
C GLU A 106 8.35 -2.98 15.24
N GLY A 107 7.40 -2.54 14.40
CA GLY A 107 7.58 -2.37 12.97
C GLY A 107 8.30 -1.09 12.59
N GLY A 108 8.17 -0.03 13.37
CA GLY A 108 8.67 1.30 13.04
C GLY A 108 7.81 2.04 12.01
N ALA A 109 6.55 1.61 11.82
CA ALA A 109 5.56 2.36 11.03
C ALA A 109 5.11 3.62 11.77
N HIS A 110 4.64 4.62 11.01
CA HIS A 110 4.11 5.87 11.54
C HIS A 110 2.57 5.85 11.63
N ALA A 111 1.93 4.97 10.86
CA ALA A 111 0.49 4.83 10.77
C ALA A 111 0.12 3.40 10.38
N VAL A 112 -1.16 3.05 10.49
CA VAL A 112 -1.71 1.77 10.01
C VAL A 112 -2.81 1.99 8.96
N LYS A 113 -3.02 1.00 8.06
CA LYS A 113 -4.16 0.96 7.14
C LYS A 113 -5.14 -0.13 7.57
N LEU A 114 -6.43 0.15 7.42
CA LEU A 114 -7.55 -0.76 7.70
C LEU A 114 -8.47 -0.83 6.49
N GLU A 115 -8.94 -2.02 6.15
CA GLU A 115 -9.94 -2.24 5.09
C GLU A 115 -11.36 -2.27 5.64
N GLY A 116 -12.27 -1.64 4.91
CA GLY A 116 -13.69 -1.56 5.24
C GLY A 116 -14.07 -0.47 6.23
N PRO A 117 -15.38 -0.32 6.52
CA PRO A 117 -15.93 0.72 7.39
C PRO A 117 -15.82 0.33 8.88
N VAL A 118 -14.61 0.06 9.36
CA VAL A 118 -14.33 -0.38 10.74
C VAL A 118 -14.29 0.81 11.71
N LEU A 119 -15.40 1.52 11.85
CA LEU A 119 -15.51 2.83 12.52
C LEU A 119 -15.08 2.79 13.99
N ASP A 120 -15.54 1.79 14.74
CA ASP A 120 -15.25 1.66 16.17
C ASP A 120 -13.75 1.50 16.42
N LEU A 121 -13.08 0.66 15.62
CA LEU A 121 -11.65 0.47 15.73
C LEU A 121 -10.89 1.71 15.28
N ALA A 122 -11.28 2.31 14.15
CA ALA A 122 -10.62 3.52 13.64
C ALA A 122 -10.65 4.65 14.66
N GLY A 123 -11.82 4.93 15.27
CA GLY A 123 -11.97 5.90 16.33
C GLY A 123 -11.13 5.56 17.57
N ALA A 124 -11.18 4.30 18.01
CA ALA A 124 -10.41 3.84 19.17
C ALA A 124 -8.89 3.96 18.98
N LEU A 125 -8.39 3.74 17.78
CA LEU A 125 -6.96 3.92 17.44
C LEU A 125 -6.57 5.40 17.45
N VAL A 126 -7.36 6.23 16.78
CA VAL A 126 -7.11 7.69 16.71
C VAL A 126 -7.09 8.33 18.09
N GLU A 127 -8.05 7.99 18.97
CA GLU A 127 -8.10 8.47 20.35
C GLU A 127 -6.84 8.08 21.17
N ARG A 128 -6.18 6.98 20.78
CA ARG A 128 -4.94 6.50 21.43
C ARG A 128 -3.66 6.98 20.74
N GLY A 129 -3.80 7.92 19.80
CA GLY A 129 -2.66 8.51 19.10
C GLY A 129 -2.05 7.62 18.00
N ILE A 130 -2.77 6.61 17.51
CA ILE A 130 -2.37 5.78 16.38
C ILE A 130 -3.03 6.32 15.11
N PRO A 131 -2.29 6.92 14.15
CA PRO A 131 -2.86 7.43 12.92
C PRO A 131 -3.40 6.30 12.04
N VAL A 132 -4.60 6.48 11.48
CA VAL A 132 -5.30 5.49 10.66
C VAL A 132 -5.52 6.00 9.25
N MET A 133 -5.18 5.19 8.27
CA MET A 133 -5.58 5.29 6.86
C MET A 133 -6.75 4.33 6.63
N GLY A 134 -7.88 4.84 6.15
CA GLY A 134 -9.03 4.00 5.76
C GLY A 134 -8.86 3.43 4.36
N HIS A 135 -9.65 2.41 4.00
CA HIS A 135 -9.69 1.82 2.67
C HIS A 135 -11.09 1.32 2.33
N LEU A 136 -11.68 1.87 1.27
CA LEU A 136 -13.02 1.54 0.79
C LEU A 136 -13.01 1.18 -0.71
N GLY A 137 -14.11 0.62 -1.16
CA GLY A 137 -14.29 0.10 -2.50
C GLY A 137 -13.98 -1.39 -2.57
N LEU A 138 -13.11 -1.80 -3.47
CA LEU A 138 -12.58 -3.16 -3.48
C LEU A 138 -11.64 -3.31 -2.29
N THR A 139 -11.96 -4.23 -1.39
CA THR A 139 -11.13 -4.59 -0.23
C THR A 139 -10.62 -6.03 -0.43
N PRO A 140 -9.34 -6.24 -0.79
CA PRO A 140 -8.78 -7.57 -1.06
C PRO A 140 -9.00 -8.59 0.05
N GLN A 141 -9.00 -8.17 1.31
CA GLN A 141 -9.29 -9.02 2.45
C GLN A 141 -10.73 -9.57 2.46
N SER A 142 -11.65 -8.91 1.76
CA SER A 142 -13.05 -9.33 1.62
C SER A 142 -13.33 -10.08 0.31
N VAL A 143 -12.31 -10.54 -0.41
CA VAL A 143 -12.40 -11.12 -1.75
C VAL A 143 -13.44 -12.25 -1.87
N HIS A 144 -13.57 -13.09 -0.86
CA HIS A 144 -14.55 -14.18 -0.85
C HIS A 144 -15.97 -13.66 -0.68
N ALA A 145 -16.20 -12.69 0.19
CA ALA A 145 -17.51 -12.08 0.39
C ALA A 145 -17.97 -11.30 -0.86
N MET A 146 -17.01 -10.66 -1.57
CA MET A 146 -17.28 -9.92 -2.81
C MET A 146 -17.40 -10.82 -4.05
N GLY A 147 -17.12 -12.12 -3.93
CA GLY A 147 -17.15 -13.06 -5.06
C GLY A 147 -16.06 -12.78 -6.10
N GLY A 148 -14.87 -12.33 -5.66
CA GLY A 148 -13.70 -12.02 -6.47
C GLY A 148 -13.37 -10.52 -6.56
N TYR A 149 -12.30 -10.21 -7.27
CA TYR A 149 -11.84 -8.83 -7.49
C TYR A 149 -12.75 -8.12 -8.51
N ARG A 150 -13.74 -7.39 -8.02
CA ARG A 150 -14.75 -6.69 -8.84
C ARG A 150 -14.83 -5.22 -8.49
N VAL A 151 -15.10 -4.38 -9.49
CA VAL A 151 -15.37 -2.95 -9.29
C VAL A 151 -16.62 -2.79 -8.42
N GLN A 152 -16.48 -2.06 -7.32
CA GLN A 152 -17.54 -1.74 -6.35
C GLN A 152 -18.18 -0.38 -6.69
N GLY A 153 -19.34 -0.07 -6.14
CA GLY A 153 -19.99 1.24 -6.34
C GLY A 153 -20.57 1.47 -7.74
N ARG A 154 -21.00 0.41 -8.45
CA ARG A 154 -21.61 0.53 -9.79
C ARG A 154 -23.09 0.86 -9.73
N SER A 155 -23.83 0.37 -8.73
CA SER A 155 -25.22 0.74 -8.52
C SER A 155 -25.30 2.03 -7.71
N GLU A 156 -26.40 2.77 -7.85
CA GLU A 156 -26.62 3.99 -7.06
C GLU A 156 -26.68 3.71 -5.55
N GLU A 157 -27.26 2.59 -5.16
CA GLU A 157 -27.31 2.15 -3.76
C GLU A 157 -25.90 1.88 -3.20
N ASP A 158 -25.08 1.13 -3.93
CA ASP A 158 -23.72 0.79 -3.52
C ASP A 158 -22.81 2.03 -3.54
N ALA A 159 -22.97 2.92 -4.51
CA ALA A 159 -22.25 4.20 -4.57
C ALA A 159 -22.57 5.08 -3.36
N ARG A 160 -23.86 5.21 -2.99
CA ARG A 160 -24.29 5.96 -1.83
C ARG A 160 -23.74 5.37 -0.54
N ARG A 161 -23.80 4.04 -0.39
CA ARG A 161 -23.24 3.34 0.77
C ARG A 161 -21.75 3.67 0.94
N ILE A 162 -20.94 3.57 -0.13
CA ILE A 162 -19.49 3.86 -0.07
C ILE A 162 -19.22 5.33 0.29
N LEU A 163 -20.03 6.26 -0.22
CA LEU A 163 -19.91 7.68 0.14
C LEU A 163 -20.23 7.91 1.63
N ASP A 164 -21.31 7.32 2.14
CA ASP A 164 -21.70 7.42 3.55
C ASP A 164 -20.63 6.79 4.47
N GLU A 165 -20.05 5.66 4.07
CA GLU A 165 -18.94 5.00 4.76
C GLU A 165 -17.69 5.88 4.79
N ALA A 166 -17.35 6.56 3.69
CA ALA A 166 -16.22 7.48 3.61
C ALA A 166 -16.35 8.65 4.59
N GLN A 167 -17.53 9.29 4.62
CA GLN A 167 -17.82 10.37 5.56
C GLN A 167 -17.84 9.89 7.03
N SER A 168 -18.26 8.65 7.27
CA SER A 168 -18.27 8.06 8.61
C SER A 168 -16.86 7.75 9.09
N LEU A 169 -15.99 7.22 8.22
CA LEU A 169 -14.57 7.03 8.51
C LEU A 169 -13.85 8.35 8.77
N GLU A 170 -14.14 9.40 8.00
CA GLU A 170 -13.59 10.72 8.28
C GLU A 170 -13.96 11.21 9.68
N LYS A 171 -15.23 11.06 10.07
CA LYS A 171 -15.71 11.43 11.42
C LYS A 171 -15.04 10.63 12.53
N SER A 172 -14.60 9.40 12.27
CA SER A 172 -13.80 8.62 13.21
C SER A 172 -12.35 9.11 13.34
N GLY A 173 -11.93 10.09 12.51
CA GLY A 173 -10.65 10.79 12.63
C GLY A 173 -9.51 10.21 11.80
N ILE A 174 -9.78 9.38 10.79
CA ILE A 174 -8.74 8.91 9.85
C ILE A 174 -8.00 10.09 9.24
N PHE A 175 -6.72 9.91 8.87
CA PHE A 175 -5.93 10.99 8.25
C PHE A 175 -5.96 10.96 6.71
N SER A 176 -6.30 9.83 6.09
CA SER A 176 -6.44 9.65 4.64
C SER A 176 -7.31 8.44 4.32
N LEU A 177 -7.78 8.34 3.08
CA LEU A 177 -8.68 7.30 2.61
C LEU A 177 -8.21 6.73 1.26
N VAL A 178 -7.92 5.43 1.21
CA VAL A 178 -7.71 4.71 -0.05
C VAL A 178 -9.06 4.38 -0.68
N LEU A 179 -9.17 4.64 -1.98
CA LEU A 179 -10.32 4.29 -2.82
C LEU A 179 -9.85 3.33 -3.91
N GLU A 180 -10.25 2.06 -3.81
CA GLU A 180 -9.82 1.03 -4.75
C GLU A 180 -10.96 0.49 -5.59
N GLY A 181 -10.72 0.38 -6.91
CA GLY A 181 -11.60 -0.34 -7.82
C GLY A 181 -13.05 0.17 -7.82
N ILE A 182 -13.25 1.48 -7.82
CA ILE A 182 -14.57 2.15 -7.91
C ILE A 182 -14.66 3.02 -9.17
N PRO A 183 -15.87 3.37 -9.63
CA PRO A 183 -16.05 4.31 -10.74
C PRO A 183 -15.37 5.66 -10.48
N ALA A 184 -14.72 6.24 -11.50
CA ALA A 184 -14.01 7.52 -11.38
C ALA A 184 -14.92 8.68 -10.94
N ALA A 185 -16.18 8.69 -11.35
CA ALA A 185 -17.16 9.70 -10.91
C ALA A 185 -17.42 9.61 -9.41
N LEU A 186 -17.65 8.41 -8.89
CA LEU A 186 -17.86 8.17 -7.45
C LEU A 186 -16.61 8.58 -6.65
N ALA A 187 -15.40 8.26 -7.15
CA ALA A 187 -14.17 8.66 -6.49
C ALA A 187 -14.03 10.20 -6.42
N GLY A 188 -14.47 10.92 -7.48
CA GLY A 188 -14.54 12.38 -7.48
C GLY A 188 -15.51 12.90 -6.42
N GLU A 189 -16.74 12.38 -6.39
CA GLU A 189 -17.76 12.76 -5.39
C GLU A 189 -17.27 12.53 -3.95
N ILE A 190 -16.63 11.40 -3.68
CA ILE A 190 -16.06 11.13 -2.35
C ILE A 190 -14.92 12.11 -2.05
N THR A 191 -14.03 12.37 -3.01
CA THR A 191 -12.89 13.29 -2.81
C THR A 191 -13.36 14.70 -2.47
N ASP A 192 -14.45 15.16 -3.07
CA ASP A 192 -15.06 16.48 -2.81
C ASP A 192 -15.84 16.50 -1.47
N ALA A 193 -16.37 15.33 -1.05
CA ALA A 193 -17.21 15.21 0.15
C ALA A 193 -16.42 15.06 1.46
N VAL A 194 -15.12 14.69 1.40
CA VAL A 194 -14.27 14.50 2.58
C VAL A 194 -13.12 15.50 2.60
N SER A 195 -12.69 15.94 3.79
CA SER A 195 -11.56 16.85 3.96
C SER A 195 -10.21 16.12 4.05
N VAL A 196 -10.22 14.82 4.30
CA VAL A 196 -9.00 14.01 4.33
C VAL A 196 -8.51 13.69 2.91
N PRO A 197 -7.20 13.57 2.66
CA PRO A 197 -6.68 13.17 1.36
C PRO A 197 -7.21 11.81 0.91
N THR A 198 -7.68 11.73 -0.34
CA THR A 198 -8.06 10.47 -0.99
C THR A 198 -6.90 9.95 -1.86
N ILE A 199 -6.67 8.63 -1.82
CA ILE A 199 -5.59 7.94 -2.53
C ILE A 199 -6.22 6.89 -3.44
N GLY A 200 -6.17 7.10 -4.75
CA GLY A 200 -6.84 6.24 -5.72
C GLY A 200 -5.95 5.08 -6.19
N ILE A 201 -6.57 3.92 -6.39
CA ILE A 201 -6.04 2.80 -7.15
C ILE A 201 -7.18 2.16 -7.95
N GLY A 202 -7.14 2.28 -9.28
CA GLY A 202 -8.29 1.86 -10.09
C GLY A 202 -9.56 2.67 -9.81
N ALA A 203 -9.42 3.92 -9.35
CA ALA A 203 -10.51 4.84 -9.00
C ALA A 203 -10.52 6.12 -9.86
N GLY A 204 -9.77 6.15 -10.94
CA GLY A 204 -9.65 7.32 -11.83
C GLY A 204 -8.72 8.40 -11.30
N ALA A 205 -8.75 9.58 -11.95
CA ALA A 205 -7.74 10.63 -11.76
C ALA A 205 -8.17 11.73 -10.77
N HIS A 206 -9.36 11.65 -10.17
CA HIS A 206 -9.90 12.73 -9.34
C HIS A 206 -9.46 12.70 -7.87
N CYS A 207 -8.88 11.59 -7.41
CA CYS A 207 -8.30 11.51 -6.07
C CYS A 207 -7.11 12.46 -5.91
N ASP A 208 -6.84 12.89 -4.68
CA ASP A 208 -5.72 13.78 -4.32
C ASP A 208 -4.36 13.11 -4.56
N ALA A 209 -4.30 11.78 -4.47
CA ALA A 209 -3.10 10.98 -4.69
C ALA A 209 -3.41 9.69 -5.46
N GLN A 210 -2.36 9.01 -5.90
CA GLN A 210 -2.45 7.69 -6.51
C GLN A 210 -1.48 6.73 -5.82
N VAL A 211 -1.89 5.46 -5.69
CA VAL A 211 -1.01 4.38 -5.25
C VAL A 211 -0.89 3.30 -6.33
N LEU A 212 0.29 2.73 -6.46
CA LEU A 212 0.54 1.51 -7.22
C LEU A 212 1.36 0.52 -6.39
N VAL A 213 1.13 -0.75 -6.67
CA VAL A 213 2.01 -1.83 -6.21
C VAL A 213 3.34 -1.72 -6.95
N LEU A 214 4.45 -1.71 -6.22
CA LEU A 214 5.77 -1.45 -6.80
C LEU A 214 6.16 -2.48 -7.88
N THR A 215 5.83 -3.76 -7.68
CA THR A 215 6.10 -4.81 -8.65
C THR A 215 5.36 -4.60 -9.97
N ASP A 216 4.15 -4.05 -9.92
CA ASP A 216 3.38 -3.69 -11.12
C ASP A 216 4.02 -2.49 -11.83
N LEU A 217 4.41 -1.45 -11.08
CA LEU A 217 5.06 -0.27 -11.62
C LEU A 217 6.38 -0.62 -12.31
N LEU A 218 7.15 -1.55 -11.75
CA LEU A 218 8.46 -1.94 -12.25
C LEU A 218 8.42 -3.05 -13.31
N GLY A 219 7.26 -3.61 -13.64
CA GLY A 219 7.17 -4.70 -14.62
C GLY A 219 7.76 -6.02 -14.10
N LEU A 220 7.66 -6.31 -12.80
CA LEU A 220 8.11 -7.56 -12.17
C LEU A 220 7.01 -8.63 -12.08
N GLY A 221 5.76 -8.28 -12.34
CA GLY A 221 4.62 -9.18 -12.19
C GLY A 221 4.65 -10.40 -13.11
N PHE A 222 4.02 -11.49 -12.65
CA PHE A 222 3.82 -12.72 -13.45
C PHE A 222 2.35 -12.80 -13.86
N GLY A 223 2.03 -12.47 -15.10
CA GLY A 223 0.66 -12.54 -15.62
C GLY A 223 0.14 -11.22 -16.17
N LYS A 224 -1.20 -11.06 -16.18
CA LYS A 224 -1.82 -9.82 -16.64
C LYS A 224 -1.87 -8.81 -15.51
N TYR A 225 -1.36 -7.61 -15.77
CA TYR A 225 -1.55 -6.47 -14.89
C TYR A 225 -3.03 -6.05 -14.84
N PRO A 226 -3.52 -5.58 -13.68
CA PRO A 226 -4.83 -4.95 -13.62
C PRO A 226 -4.91 -3.78 -14.61
N LYS A 227 -6.09 -3.51 -15.15
CA LYS A 227 -6.30 -2.45 -16.14
C LYS A 227 -5.76 -1.08 -15.70
N PHE A 228 -5.77 -0.80 -14.42
CA PHE A 228 -5.31 0.47 -13.84
C PHE A 228 -3.79 0.52 -13.61
N ALA A 229 -3.11 -0.63 -13.60
CA ALA A 229 -1.68 -0.68 -13.39
C ALA A 229 -0.94 -0.46 -14.71
N LYS A 230 -0.12 0.61 -14.75
CA LYS A 230 0.75 0.93 -15.88
C LYS A 230 2.19 0.60 -15.48
N PRO A 231 2.85 -0.35 -16.15
CA PRO A 231 4.30 -0.55 -15.99
C PRO A 231 5.07 0.65 -16.54
N TYR A 232 6.04 1.13 -15.79
CA TYR A 232 6.98 2.20 -16.18
C TYR A 232 8.36 1.66 -16.51
N ALA A 233 8.61 0.37 -16.20
CA ALA A 233 9.83 -0.34 -16.52
C ALA A 233 9.50 -1.80 -16.88
N ASP A 234 10.48 -2.53 -17.41
CA ASP A 234 10.46 -3.99 -17.63
C ASP A 234 11.62 -4.63 -16.87
N LEU A 235 11.49 -4.63 -15.55
CA LEU A 235 12.57 -5.13 -14.70
C LEU A 235 12.68 -6.66 -14.76
N ARG A 236 11.60 -7.35 -15.11
CA ARG A 236 11.62 -8.79 -15.32
C ARG A 236 12.56 -9.18 -16.44
N THR A 237 12.47 -8.53 -17.61
CA THR A 237 13.39 -8.76 -18.73
C THR A 237 14.81 -8.41 -18.34
N ALA A 238 15.05 -7.24 -17.72
CA ALA A 238 16.38 -6.81 -17.31
C ALA A 238 17.04 -7.80 -16.33
N ILE A 239 16.31 -8.35 -15.37
CA ILE A 239 16.82 -9.37 -14.44
C ILE A 239 17.12 -10.67 -15.19
N THR A 240 16.22 -11.10 -16.09
CA THR A 240 16.42 -12.33 -16.86
C THR A 240 17.67 -12.26 -17.72
N ASP A 241 17.88 -11.14 -18.41
CA ASP A 241 19.05 -10.92 -19.26
C ASP A 241 20.35 -10.91 -18.45
N ALA A 242 20.37 -10.18 -17.32
CA ALA A 242 21.53 -10.13 -16.44
C ALA A 242 21.90 -11.53 -15.89
N VAL A 243 20.90 -12.31 -15.46
CA VAL A 243 21.12 -13.69 -14.98
C VAL A 243 21.60 -14.60 -16.09
N SER A 244 21.07 -14.46 -17.31
CA SER A 244 21.47 -15.25 -18.47
C SER A 244 22.93 -14.96 -18.86
N THR A 245 23.30 -13.69 -18.93
CA THR A 245 24.68 -13.25 -19.22
C THR A 245 25.65 -13.81 -18.18
N PHE A 246 25.35 -13.63 -16.88
CA PHE A 246 26.19 -14.17 -15.82
C PHE A 246 26.38 -15.69 -15.92
N ARG A 247 25.28 -16.41 -16.18
CA ARG A 247 25.33 -17.86 -16.38
C ARG A 247 26.23 -18.28 -17.54
N GLU A 248 26.11 -17.58 -18.68
CA GLU A 248 26.92 -17.85 -19.87
C GLU A 248 28.40 -17.60 -19.64
N GLU A 249 28.76 -16.51 -18.97
CA GLU A 249 30.13 -16.16 -18.62
C GLU A 249 30.76 -17.18 -17.67
N VAL A 250 30.02 -17.63 -16.65
CA VAL A 250 30.47 -18.67 -15.72
C VAL A 250 30.69 -20.01 -16.46
N VAL A 251 29.75 -20.41 -17.31
CA VAL A 251 29.83 -21.69 -18.06
C VAL A 251 30.97 -21.67 -19.09
N SER A 252 31.23 -20.54 -19.73
CA SER A 252 32.33 -20.38 -20.69
C SER A 252 33.69 -20.16 -20.02
N GLY A 253 33.74 -19.93 -18.71
CA GLY A 253 34.96 -19.64 -17.97
C GLY A 253 35.51 -18.22 -18.19
N THR A 254 34.71 -17.30 -18.69
CA THR A 254 35.07 -15.87 -18.87
C THR A 254 34.83 -15.05 -17.58
N PHE A 255 34.06 -15.57 -16.64
CA PHE A 255 33.90 -15.02 -15.30
C PHE A 255 34.29 -16.09 -14.25
N PRO A 256 35.04 -15.74 -13.17
CA PRO A 256 35.67 -14.43 -12.94
C PRO A 256 36.87 -14.19 -13.82
N ASP A 257 37.08 -12.94 -14.24
CA ASP A 257 38.27 -12.47 -14.89
C ASP A 257 39.35 -12.01 -13.86
N GLU A 258 40.48 -11.48 -14.33
CA GLU A 258 41.54 -10.98 -13.46
C GLU A 258 41.10 -9.83 -12.55
N ALA A 259 40.17 -8.97 -13.02
CA ALA A 259 39.68 -7.84 -12.24
C ALA A 259 38.75 -8.26 -11.10
N HIS A 260 38.16 -9.45 -11.24
CA HIS A 260 37.25 -10.03 -10.24
C HIS A 260 37.84 -11.19 -9.45
N SER A 261 39.20 -11.34 -9.49
CA SER A 261 39.94 -12.39 -8.79
C SER A 261 40.89 -11.79 -7.74
N TYR A 262 40.99 -12.44 -6.59
CA TYR A 262 41.99 -12.08 -5.58
C TYR A 262 43.29 -12.80 -5.88
N THR A 263 44.43 -12.06 -5.80
CA THR A 263 45.77 -12.57 -5.94
C THR A 263 46.39 -12.87 -4.56
#